data_efe3b24ddcfc72d699972a42d0d6583a
#
_entry.id   efe3b24ddcfc72d699972a42d0d6583a
#
_cell.length_a   1.000
_cell.length_b   1.000
_cell.length_c   1.000
_cell.angle_alpha   90.00
_cell.angle_beta   90.00
_cell.angle_gamma   90.00
#
_symmetry.space_group_name_H-M   'P 1'
#
loop_
_entity.id
_entity.type
_entity.pdbx_description
1 polymer ?
#
loop_
_entity_poly.entity_id
_entity_poly.type
_entity_poly.pdbx_seq_one_letter_code
_entity_poly.pdbx_strand_id
1 'polypeptide(L)'
;MHQQGIRMEGMSDLNALNLESGEVVGGYTLISRLGSGAMGSVWRVRDDGGTTYAMKILRDSLTDESVAGSGSASTALHDPDLKPDVTPRERLRREAMALKKVNHPGVCGIVDMELDDTLAFIVTELIEGKNLKDDVAANGRYVGDDLERLARKLIEATKAVHAAGIVHRDIKPTNVMVS
;
A
#
# COMPACT_ATOMS: atom_id res chain seq x y z
N MET A 1 32.33 14.78 13.57
CA MET A 1 31.67 15.84 12.80
C MET A 1 30.17 15.52 12.81
N HIS A 2 29.38 16.48 13.27
CA HIS A 2 28.00 16.31 13.72
C HIS A 2 27.05 15.96 12.61
N GLN A 3 26.42 14.81 12.70
CA GLN A 3 25.14 14.55 12.02
C GLN A 3 24.07 15.37 12.74
N GLN A 4 23.67 16.48 12.17
CA GLN A 4 22.42 17.14 12.54
C GLN A 4 21.28 16.42 11.84
N GLY A 5 20.74 15.41 12.53
CA GLY A 5 19.38 14.93 12.23
C GLY A 5 18.42 16.07 12.53
N ILE A 6 17.69 16.51 11.52
CA ILE A 6 16.59 17.45 11.70
C ILE A 6 15.51 16.72 12.50
N ARG A 7 15.49 17.00 13.80
CA ARG A 7 14.44 16.59 14.71
C ARG A 7 13.24 17.47 14.39
N MET A 8 12.23 16.88 13.77
CA MET A 8 10.97 17.57 13.44
C MET A 8 10.15 17.77 14.72
N GLU A 9 10.49 18.79 15.50
CA GLU A 9 9.61 19.34 16.54
C GLU A 9 8.56 20.22 15.85
N GLY A 10 7.30 19.75 15.85
CA GLY A 10 6.15 20.55 15.38
C GLY A 10 5.25 19.92 14.34
N MET A 11 5.14 18.60 14.27
CA MET A 11 4.23 17.94 13.32
C MET A 11 2.93 17.46 13.98
N SER A 12 2.09 18.42 14.39
CA SER A 12 0.72 18.11 14.82
C SER A 12 -0.32 18.12 13.69
N ASP A 13 0.06 18.32 12.42
CA ASP A 13 -0.88 18.39 11.30
C ASP A 13 -0.39 17.66 10.04
N LEU A 14 -0.08 16.36 10.15
CA LEU A 14 0.14 15.51 8.97
C LEU A 14 -1.11 15.34 8.09
N ASN A 15 -2.26 15.82 8.56
CA ASN A 15 -3.54 15.78 7.86
C ASN A 15 -3.64 16.67 6.61
N ALA A 16 -2.72 17.60 6.44
CA ALA A 16 -2.68 18.52 5.32
C ALA A 16 -1.32 18.51 4.61
N LEU A 17 -0.63 17.37 4.59
CA LEU A 17 0.68 17.30 3.96
C LEU A 17 0.59 17.64 2.48
N ASN A 18 0.89 18.88 2.15
CA ASN A 18 1.40 19.25 0.85
C ASN A 18 2.80 18.67 0.69
N LEU A 19 2.89 17.33 0.68
CA LEU A 19 4.15 16.65 0.43
C LEU A 19 4.64 17.01 -0.97
N GLU A 20 5.92 17.37 -1.05
CA GLU A 20 6.57 17.78 -2.29
C GLU A 20 7.73 16.84 -2.64
N SER A 21 8.08 16.86 -3.91
CA SER A 21 9.27 16.14 -4.39
C SER A 21 10.53 16.71 -3.71
N GLY A 22 11.41 15.82 -3.25
CA GLY A 22 12.62 16.15 -2.51
C GLY A 22 12.50 16.04 -0.99
N GLU A 23 11.30 15.98 -0.44
CA GLU A 23 11.12 15.74 1.00
C GLU A 23 11.49 14.30 1.38
N VAL A 24 11.89 14.12 2.65
CA VAL A 24 12.29 12.83 3.20
C VAL A 24 11.24 12.36 4.20
N VAL A 25 10.67 11.18 3.96
CA VAL A 25 9.67 10.52 4.81
C VAL A 25 10.19 9.13 5.16
N GLY A 26 10.34 8.83 6.45
CA GLY A 26 10.79 7.52 6.93
C GLY A 26 12.15 7.06 6.36
N GLY A 27 13.04 8.00 6.03
CA GLY A 27 14.34 7.69 5.41
C GLY A 27 14.30 7.56 3.88
N TYR A 28 13.16 7.80 3.25
CA TYR A 28 12.99 7.75 1.80
C TYR A 28 12.76 9.14 1.22
N THR A 29 13.46 9.49 0.15
CA THR A 29 13.26 10.74 -0.59
C THR A 29 12.08 10.61 -1.54
N LEU A 30 11.09 11.49 -1.44
CA LEU A 30 9.95 11.57 -2.36
C LEU A 30 10.42 12.06 -3.74
N ILE A 31 10.12 11.31 -4.80
CA ILE A 31 10.51 11.67 -6.18
C ILE A 31 9.33 12.28 -6.93
N SER A 32 8.24 11.55 -7.01
CA SER A 32 7.03 11.98 -7.73
C SER A 32 5.79 11.30 -7.18
N ARG A 33 4.67 12.01 -7.22
CA ARG A 33 3.38 11.43 -6.81
C ARG A 33 2.87 10.50 -7.92
N LEU A 34 2.57 9.25 -7.56
CA LEU A 34 1.98 8.24 -8.45
C LEU A 34 0.46 8.25 -8.41
N GLY A 35 -0.13 8.66 -7.27
CA GLY A 35 -1.57 8.73 -7.10
C GLY A 35 -2.00 9.31 -5.76
N SER A 36 -3.28 9.64 -5.64
CA SER A 36 -3.90 10.08 -4.39
C SER A 36 -5.34 9.59 -4.30
N GLY A 37 -5.81 9.34 -3.10
CA GLY A 37 -7.17 8.88 -2.84
C GLY A 37 -7.61 9.15 -1.40
N ALA A 38 -8.79 8.64 -1.03
CA ALA A 38 -9.35 8.83 0.30
C ALA A 38 -8.42 8.32 1.43
N MET A 39 -7.69 7.23 1.18
CA MET A 39 -6.81 6.59 2.17
C MET A 39 -5.40 7.16 2.23
N GLY A 40 -5.05 8.16 1.42
CA GLY A 40 -3.71 8.73 1.39
C GLY A 40 -3.16 8.98 0.00
N SER A 41 -1.85 9.12 -0.10
CA SER A 41 -1.13 9.34 -1.34
C SER A 41 -0.09 8.25 -1.59
N VAL A 42 0.14 7.94 -2.86
CA VAL A 42 1.18 6.99 -3.30
C VAL A 42 2.27 7.76 -4.01
N TRP A 43 3.50 7.51 -3.64
CA TRP A 43 4.68 8.18 -4.13
C TRP A 43 5.70 7.19 -4.70
N ARG A 44 6.37 7.59 -5.76
CA ARG A 44 7.67 7.01 -6.11
C ARG A 44 8.68 7.61 -5.14
N VAL A 45 9.44 6.76 -4.48
CA VAL A 45 10.44 7.17 -3.49
C VAL A 45 11.78 6.50 -3.78
N ARG A 46 12.84 7.01 -3.17
CA ARG A 46 14.20 6.46 -3.29
C ARG A 46 14.84 6.37 -1.91
N ASP A 47 15.49 5.24 -1.64
CA ASP A 47 16.32 5.07 -0.45
C ASP A 47 17.72 5.75 -0.61
N ASP A 48 18.51 5.75 0.45
CA ASP A 48 19.88 6.28 0.44
C ASP A 48 20.82 5.50 -0.50
N GLY A 49 20.51 4.25 -0.80
CA GLY A 49 21.22 3.40 -1.74
C GLY A 49 20.90 3.69 -3.22
N GLY A 50 19.92 4.58 -3.48
CA GLY A 50 19.51 4.96 -4.83
C GLY A 50 18.44 4.04 -5.44
N THR A 51 17.96 3.04 -4.71
CA THR A 51 16.90 2.13 -5.17
C THR A 51 15.54 2.80 -5.06
N THR A 52 14.68 2.59 -6.06
CA THR A 52 13.35 3.20 -6.12
C THR A 52 12.24 2.23 -5.72
N TYR A 53 11.25 2.76 -5.03
CA TYR A 53 10.11 2.02 -4.49
C TYR A 53 8.79 2.80 -4.69
N ALA A 54 7.68 2.15 -4.41
CA ALA A 54 6.39 2.82 -4.22
C ALA A 54 6.10 2.91 -2.72
N MET A 55 5.78 4.11 -2.23
CA MET A 55 5.41 4.37 -0.84
C MET A 55 3.97 4.86 -0.79
N LYS A 56 3.12 4.17 -0.05
CA LYS A 56 1.79 4.64 0.30
C LYS A 56 1.84 5.31 1.67
N ILE A 57 1.61 6.62 1.69
CA ILE A 57 1.50 7.41 2.92
C ILE A 57 0.01 7.50 3.25
N LEU A 58 -0.35 7.01 4.45
CA LEU A 58 -1.72 6.93 4.91
C LEU A 58 -2.14 8.26 5.53
N ARG A 59 -3.41 8.62 5.35
CA ARG A 59 -3.99 9.76 6.07
C ARG A 59 -4.32 9.35 7.49
N ASP A 60 -4.32 10.33 8.39
CA ASP A 60 -4.57 10.19 9.83
C ASP A 60 -6.01 9.73 10.19
N SER A 61 -6.88 9.52 9.20
CA SER A 61 -8.25 9.04 9.38
C SER A 61 -8.38 7.60 9.92
N LEU A 62 -7.28 7.00 10.36
CA LEU A 62 -7.29 5.74 11.12
C LEU A 62 -7.43 5.97 12.64
N THR A 63 -7.65 7.21 13.08
CA THR A 63 -8.06 7.50 14.46
C THR A 63 -9.50 7.06 14.70
N ASP A 64 -9.76 6.51 15.86
CA ASP A 64 -10.86 5.65 16.29
C ASP A 64 -12.32 6.14 16.04
N GLU A 65 -12.58 7.37 15.59
CA GLU A 65 -13.95 7.90 15.58
C GLU A 65 -14.62 8.05 14.21
N SER A 66 -13.92 7.94 13.09
CA SER A 66 -14.50 8.22 11.77
C SER A 66 -15.01 7.01 10.99
N VAL A 67 -14.87 5.79 11.50
CA VAL A 67 -15.29 4.56 10.81
C VAL A 67 -16.77 4.23 11.02
N ALA A 68 -17.47 4.95 11.89
CA ALA A 68 -18.88 4.66 12.23
C ALA A 68 -19.92 5.31 11.29
N GLY A 69 -19.55 6.12 10.32
CA GLY A 69 -20.52 7.02 9.69
C GLY A 69 -20.53 7.25 8.20
N SER A 70 -19.73 6.62 7.36
CA SER A 70 -19.93 6.75 5.90
C SER A 70 -19.53 5.47 5.17
N GLY A 71 -20.55 4.83 4.61
CA GLY A 71 -20.42 3.61 3.81
C GLY A 71 -19.65 3.84 2.51
N SER A 72 -18.36 3.75 2.55
CA SER A 72 -17.52 3.44 1.40
C SER A 72 -16.38 2.56 1.91
N ALA A 73 -16.51 1.30 1.60
CA ALA A 73 -15.73 0.16 1.97
C ALA A 73 -14.23 0.39 2.13
N SER A 74 -13.82 0.91 3.28
CA SER A 74 -12.61 0.43 3.90
C SER A 74 -12.99 -0.93 4.47
N THR A 75 -12.50 -1.99 3.88
CA THR A 75 -12.83 -3.36 4.25
C THR A 75 -12.27 -3.64 5.64
N ALA A 76 -13.02 -3.27 6.65
CA ALA A 76 -12.79 -3.73 7.99
C ALA A 76 -12.96 -5.26 7.97
N LEU A 77 -11.86 -5.94 8.20
CA LEU A 77 -11.82 -7.38 8.39
C LEU A 77 -12.70 -7.73 9.57
N HIS A 78 -13.85 -8.28 9.29
CA HIS A 78 -14.62 -8.99 10.30
C HIS A 78 -14.03 -10.39 10.41
N ASP A 79 -12.98 -10.53 11.19
CA ASP A 79 -12.51 -11.81 11.68
C ASP A 79 -13.32 -12.14 12.93
N PRO A 80 -14.20 -13.16 12.91
CA PRO A 80 -15.04 -13.51 14.05
C PRO A 80 -14.24 -13.99 15.27
N ASP A 81 -12.96 -14.31 15.10
CA ASP A 81 -12.06 -14.77 16.17
C ASP A 81 -11.19 -13.65 16.76
N LEU A 82 -11.30 -12.41 16.25
CA LEU A 82 -10.54 -11.29 16.78
C LEU A 82 -11.22 -10.72 18.03
N LYS A 83 -10.44 -10.66 19.13
CA LYS A 83 -10.86 -9.99 20.36
C LYS A 83 -11.27 -8.54 20.09
N PRO A 84 -12.29 -7.99 20.78
CA PRO A 84 -12.85 -6.66 20.51
C PRO A 84 -11.90 -5.48 20.74
N ASP A 85 -10.69 -5.70 21.22
CA ASP A 85 -9.73 -4.66 21.64
C ASP A 85 -8.65 -4.31 20.60
N VAL A 86 -8.74 -4.81 19.36
CA VAL A 86 -7.69 -4.54 18.34
C VAL A 86 -8.08 -3.34 17.49
N THR A 87 -7.28 -2.27 17.55
CA THR A 87 -7.51 -1.06 16.77
C THR A 87 -7.42 -1.33 15.26
N PRO A 88 -8.08 -0.52 14.40
CA PRO A 88 -7.98 -0.62 12.95
C PRO A 88 -6.52 -0.58 12.45
N ARG A 89 -5.69 0.26 13.08
CA ARG A 89 -4.25 0.39 12.79
C ARG A 89 -3.47 -0.89 13.12
N GLU A 90 -3.78 -1.52 14.24
CA GLU A 90 -3.13 -2.76 14.65
C GLU A 90 -3.52 -3.94 13.74
N ARG A 91 -4.74 -3.94 13.23
CA ARG A 91 -5.18 -4.88 12.17
C ARG A 91 -4.38 -4.68 10.90
N LEU A 92 -4.26 -3.44 10.41
CA LEU A 92 -3.47 -3.09 9.23
C LEU A 92 -2.00 -3.52 9.40
N ARG A 93 -1.42 -3.29 10.59
CA ARG A 93 -0.07 -3.72 10.91
C ARG A 93 0.10 -5.24 10.83
N ARG A 94 -0.84 -6.00 11.38
CA ARG A 94 -0.81 -7.47 11.32
C ARG A 94 -0.91 -7.98 9.89
N GLU A 95 -1.79 -7.41 9.09
CA GLU A 95 -1.96 -7.75 7.67
C GLU A 95 -0.70 -7.41 6.86
N ALA A 96 -0.15 -6.22 7.04
CA ALA A 96 1.07 -5.82 6.37
C ALA A 96 2.26 -6.72 6.76
N MET A 97 2.38 -7.09 8.06
CA MET A 97 3.38 -8.05 8.52
C MET A 97 3.21 -9.45 7.92
N ALA A 98 1.98 -9.89 7.73
CA ALA A 98 1.70 -11.18 7.12
C ALA A 98 2.00 -11.13 5.61
N LEU A 99 1.60 -10.05 4.91
CA LEU A 99 1.93 -9.82 3.49
C LEU A 99 3.44 -9.74 3.25
N LYS A 100 4.20 -9.14 4.17
CA LYS A 100 5.66 -9.06 4.08
C LYS A 100 6.34 -10.44 4.01
N LYS A 101 5.67 -11.49 4.49
CA LYS A 101 6.15 -12.88 4.44
C LYS A 101 5.79 -13.60 3.14
N VAL A 102 4.89 -13.04 2.33
CA VAL A 102 4.49 -13.65 1.06
C VAL A 102 5.56 -13.39 0.01
N ASN A 103 6.24 -14.44 -0.40
CA ASN A 103 7.21 -14.39 -1.49
C ASN A 103 6.61 -15.10 -2.71
N HIS A 104 6.04 -14.33 -3.63
CA HIS A 104 5.43 -14.85 -4.85
C HIS A 104 5.55 -13.81 -5.97
N PRO A 105 5.97 -14.18 -7.20
CA PRO A 105 6.22 -13.23 -8.29
C PRO A 105 4.98 -12.45 -8.76
N GLY A 106 3.79 -12.90 -8.41
CA GLY A 106 2.54 -12.19 -8.70
C GLY A 106 2.00 -11.37 -7.52
N VAL A 107 2.74 -11.23 -6.43
CA VAL A 107 2.36 -10.43 -5.26
C VAL A 107 3.42 -9.36 -5.05
N CYS A 108 2.99 -8.09 -5.02
CA CYS A 108 3.88 -6.96 -4.76
C CYS A 108 4.44 -7.06 -3.34
N GLY A 109 5.77 -7.15 -3.23
CA GLY A 109 6.47 -7.33 -1.96
C GLY A 109 6.43 -6.06 -1.11
N ILE A 110 6.18 -6.22 0.20
CA ILE A 110 6.36 -5.14 1.17
C ILE A 110 7.82 -5.12 1.61
N VAL A 111 8.50 -4.01 1.33
CA VAL A 111 9.90 -3.79 1.68
C VAL A 111 10.01 -3.26 3.10
N ASP A 112 9.21 -2.23 3.42
CA ASP A 112 9.24 -1.55 4.70
C ASP A 112 7.87 -0.99 5.09
N MET A 113 7.69 -0.66 6.37
CA MET A 113 6.47 -0.01 6.87
C MET A 113 6.71 0.66 8.21
N GLU A 114 6.08 1.79 8.40
CA GLU A 114 5.91 2.50 9.68
C GLU A 114 4.41 2.73 9.88
N LEU A 115 3.90 2.35 11.03
CA LEU A 115 2.48 2.48 11.37
C LEU A 115 2.35 2.95 12.83
N ASP A 116 2.98 4.10 13.11
CA ASP A 116 2.86 4.77 14.42
C ASP A 116 1.80 5.88 14.39
N ASP A 117 1.63 6.59 15.51
CA ASP A 117 0.58 7.60 15.65
C ASP A 117 0.90 8.91 14.92
N THR A 118 2.14 9.11 14.53
CA THR A 118 2.60 10.36 13.90
C THR A 118 2.82 10.20 12.40
N LEU A 119 3.21 9.01 11.95
CA LEU A 119 3.52 8.72 10.56
C LEU A 119 3.10 7.29 10.23
N ALA A 120 2.29 7.13 9.21
CA ALA A 120 1.89 5.82 8.73
C ALA A 120 2.17 5.69 7.24
N PHE A 121 3.08 4.79 6.88
CA PHE A 121 3.37 4.47 5.48
C PHE A 121 3.70 2.98 5.28
N ILE A 122 3.53 2.54 4.05
CA ILE A 122 3.93 1.21 3.59
C ILE A 122 4.77 1.40 2.33
N VAL A 123 5.96 0.81 2.30
CA VAL A 123 6.86 0.80 1.15
C VAL A 123 6.79 -0.57 0.47
N THR A 124 6.58 -0.56 -0.82
CA THR A 124 6.50 -1.77 -1.64
C THR A 124 7.47 -1.68 -2.81
N GLU A 125 7.72 -2.80 -3.46
CA GLU A 125 8.37 -2.82 -4.76
C GLU A 125 7.66 -1.86 -5.72
N LEU A 126 8.44 -1.13 -6.52
CA LEU A 126 7.91 -0.32 -7.60
C LEU A 126 7.69 -1.20 -8.83
N ILE A 127 6.43 -1.44 -9.16
CA ILE A 127 6.06 -2.17 -10.38
C ILE A 127 5.99 -1.18 -11.54
N GLU A 128 6.91 -1.29 -12.49
CA GLU A 128 6.86 -0.54 -13.74
C GLU A 128 5.82 -1.16 -14.66
N GLY A 129 4.84 -0.36 -15.12
CA GLY A 129 3.76 -0.84 -15.97
C GLY A 129 2.47 -0.06 -15.77
N LYS A 130 1.37 -0.63 -16.28
CA LYS A 130 0.01 -0.07 -16.14
C LYS A 130 -0.82 -0.98 -15.25
N ASN A 131 -1.84 -0.44 -14.62
CA ASN A 131 -2.85 -1.31 -14.03
C ASN A 131 -3.71 -1.95 -15.16
N LEU A 132 -4.31 -3.09 -14.86
CA LEU A 132 -5.08 -3.87 -15.83
C LEU A 132 -6.25 -3.07 -16.45
N LYS A 133 -6.86 -2.14 -15.69
CA LYS A 133 -7.93 -1.29 -16.23
C LYS A 133 -7.40 -0.39 -17.35
N ASP A 134 -6.28 0.27 -17.12
CA ASP A 134 -5.68 1.20 -18.08
C ASP A 134 -5.05 0.44 -19.25
N ASP A 135 -4.52 -0.75 -18.99
CA ASP A 135 -3.99 -1.61 -20.06
C ASP A 135 -5.10 -2.08 -20.99
N VAL A 136 -6.23 -2.57 -20.47
CA VAL A 136 -7.40 -2.95 -21.26
C VAL A 136 -7.98 -1.77 -22.03
N ALA A 137 -7.97 -0.58 -21.45
CA ALA A 137 -8.44 0.63 -22.16
C ALA A 137 -7.53 1.01 -23.32
N ALA A 138 -6.23 0.78 -23.20
CA ALA A 138 -5.24 1.11 -24.23
C ALA A 138 -5.11 0.03 -25.31
N ASN A 139 -5.12 -1.25 -24.92
CA ASN A 139 -4.75 -2.38 -25.76
C ASN A 139 -5.92 -3.33 -26.11
N GLY A 140 -7.09 -3.11 -25.51
CA GLY A 140 -8.26 -3.98 -25.68
C GLY A 140 -8.33 -5.12 -24.69
N ARG A 141 -9.32 -5.99 -24.89
CA ARG A 141 -9.60 -7.10 -23.98
C ARG A 141 -8.60 -8.24 -24.12
N TYR A 142 -8.25 -8.85 -23.02
CA TYR A 142 -7.56 -10.14 -23.00
C TYR A 142 -8.50 -11.23 -23.51
N VAL A 143 -8.04 -12.06 -24.44
CA VAL A 143 -8.80 -13.17 -25.03
C VAL A 143 -7.89 -14.40 -25.23
N GLY A 144 -8.50 -15.58 -25.36
CA GLY A 144 -7.75 -16.82 -25.62
C GLY A 144 -6.65 -17.07 -24.57
N ASP A 145 -5.47 -17.41 -25.04
CA ASP A 145 -4.33 -17.81 -24.21
C ASP A 145 -3.84 -16.68 -23.29
N ASP A 146 -3.98 -15.42 -23.70
CA ASP A 146 -3.58 -14.27 -22.89
C ASP A 146 -4.50 -14.11 -21.67
N LEU A 147 -5.81 -14.31 -21.86
CA LEU A 147 -6.77 -14.33 -20.76
C LEU A 147 -6.51 -15.49 -19.80
N GLU A 148 -6.26 -16.69 -20.34
CA GLU A 148 -5.97 -17.86 -19.52
C GLU A 148 -4.71 -17.65 -18.68
N ARG A 149 -3.64 -17.11 -19.28
CA ARG A 149 -2.37 -16.81 -18.61
C ARG A 149 -2.56 -15.79 -17.48
N LEU A 150 -3.29 -14.70 -17.75
CA LEU A 150 -3.62 -13.68 -16.74
C LEU A 150 -4.42 -14.30 -15.58
N ALA A 151 -5.48 -15.05 -15.89
CA ALA A 151 -6.31 -15.69 -14.87
C ALA A 151 -5.52 -16.68 -14.01
N ARG A 152 -4.65 -17.49 -14.62
CA ARG A 152 -3.78 -18.43 -13.90
C ARG A 152 -2.84 -17.70 -12.92
N LYS A 153 -2.15 -16.64 -13.38
CA LYS A 153 -1.29 -15.83 -12.54
C LYS A 153 -2.04 -15.21 -11.36
N LEU A 154 -3.24 -14.68 -11.58
CA LEU A 154 -4.07 -14.10 -10.52
C LEU A 154 -4.49 -15.15 -9.48
N ILE A 155 -4.87 -16.34 -9.94
CA ILE A 155 -5.23 -17.45 -9.05
C ILE A 155 -4.05 -17.88 -8.20
N GLU A 156 -2.86 -18.03 -8.79
CA GLU A 156 -1.63 -18.42 -8.07
C GLU A 156 -1.23 -17.37 -7.05
N ALA A 157 -1.25 -16.09 -7.41
CA ALA A 157 -0.99 -14.99 -6.49
C ALA A 157 -1.99 -14.96 -5.32
N THR A 158 -3.29 -15.14 -5.63
CA THR A 158 -4.34 -15.18 -4.61
C THR A 158 -4.16 -16.37 -3.66
N LYS A 159 -3.81 -17.55 -4.18
CA LYS A 159 -3.49 -18.72 -3.35
C LYS A 159 -2.33 -18.47 -2.41
N ALA A 160 -1.26 -17.79 -2.87
CA ALA A 160 -0.11 -17.45 -2.04
C ALA A 160 -0.49 -16.52 -0.89
N VAL A 161 -1.33 -15.51 -1.15
CA VAL A 161 -1.85 -14.60 -0.12
C VAL A 161 -2.74 -15.35 0.87
N HIS A 162 -3.64 -16.22 0.40
CA HIS A 162 -4.51 -17.03 1.26
C HIS A 162 -3.72 -18.01 2.12
N ALA A 163 -2.64 -18.60 1.59
CA ALA A 163 -1.77 -19.49 2.36
C ALA A 163 -1.07 -18.78 3.53
N ALA A 164 -0.90 -17.45 3.43
CA ALA A 164 -0.41 -16.62 4.55
C ALA A 164 -1.53 -16.20 5.54
N GLY A 165 -2.74 -16.72 5.39
CA GLY A 165 -3.90 -16.41 6.24
C GLY A 165 -4.56 -15.07 5.93
N ILE A 166 -4.29 -14.48 4.76
CA ILE A 166 -4.80 -13.16 4.37
C ILE A 166 -5.86 -13.32 3.27
N VAL A 167 -6.94 -12.57 3.38
CA VAL A 167 -7.94 -12.41 2.31
C VAL A 167 -7.82 -11.00 1.76
N HIS A 168 -7.52 -10.85 0.47
CA HIS A 168 -7.24 -9.55 -0.16
C HIS A 168 -8.45 -8.60 -0.19
N ARG A 169 -9.66 -9.10 -0.37
CA ARG A 169 -10.98 -8.41 -0.34
C ARG A 169 -11.20 -7.27 -1.33
N ASP A 170 -10.17 -6.81 -2.05
CA ASP A 170 -10.25 -5.72 -3.03
C ASP A 170 -9.51 -6.08 -4.34
N ILE A 171 -9.72 -7.31 -4.84
CA ILE A 171 -9.20 -7.71 -6.15
C ILE A 171 -10.05 -7.05 -7.23
N LYS A 172 -9.45 -6.10 -7.94
CA LYS A 172 -10.07 -5.35 -9.04
C LYS A 172 -9.02 -4.93 -10.06
N PRO A 173 -9.40 -4.60 -11.30
CA PRO A 173 -8.45 -4.28 -12.38
C PRO A 173 -7.49 -3.13 -12.05
N THR A 174 -7.88 -2.18 -11.21
CA THR A 174 -7.01 -1.08 -10.78
C THR A 174 -5.93 -1.50 -9.81
N ASN A 175 -6.07 -2.66 -9.16
CA ASN A 175 -5.11 -3.20 -8.19
C ASN A 175 -4.25 -4.33 -8.77
N VAL A 176 -4.39 -4.62 -10.07
CA VAL A 176 -3.57 -5.60 -10.80
C VAL A 176 -2.65 -4.84 -11.73
N MET A 177 -1.34 -4.98 -11.53
CA MET A 177 -0.33 -4.38 -12.41
C MET A 177 0.06 -5.35 -13.51
N VAL A 178 0.24 -4.82 -14.71
CA VAL A 178 0.72 -5.54 -15.91
C VAL A 178 2.03 -4.90 -16.32
N SER A 179 3.09 -5.69 -16.29
CA SER A 179 4.46 -5.33 -16.64
C SER A 179 4.99 -6.22 -17.76
#